data_d669348dfca206199928b6aab20f11e9
#
_entry.id   d669348dfca206199928b6aab20f11e9
#
_cell.length_a   1.000
_cell.length_b   1.000
_cell.length_c   1.000
_cell.angle_alpha   90.00
_cell.angle_beta   90.00
_cell.angle_gamma   90.00
#
_symmetry.space_group_name_H-M   'P 1'
#
loop_
_entity.id
_entity.type
_entity.pdbx_description
1 polymer ?
#
loop_
_entity_poly.entity_id
_entity_poly.type
_entity_poly.pdbx_seq_one_letter_code
_entity_poly.pdbx_strand_id
1 'polypeptide(L)'
;MKKTNRFWVIVPAVVMLFSNAVSANVFSTNENVLVSEIVALPPSQLNLAISKGDFARVKELVEIGVDINKKDERGVSPLMYAIVFDQPQIVSYLIGNGADYRATDASGVAVYEYAEKSKSKEIIKLISDARKRR
;
A
#
# COMPACT_ATOMS: atom_id res chain seq x y z
N MET A 1 3.05 22.52 -55.39
CA MET A 1 1.72 22.42 -54.76
C MET A 1 1.15 21.01 -54.66
N LYS A 2 1.56 20.08 -55.49
CA LYS A 2 1.06 18.68 -55.41
C LYS A 2 1.73 17.83 -54.34
N LYS A 3 2.79 18.26 -53.66
CA LYS A 3 3.51 17.52 -52.63
C LYS A 3 2.91 17.67 -51.22
N THR A 4 2.11 18.68 -50.97
CA THR A 4 1.52 18.93 -49.65
C THR A 4 0.26 18.11 -49.37
N ASN A 5 -0.41 17.60 -50.36
CA ASN A 5 -1.66 16.85 -50.18
C ASN A 5 -1.42 15.37 -49.82
N ARG A 6 -0.23 14.83 -50.06
CA ARG A 6 0.08 13.45 -49.64
C ARG A 6 0.42 13.28 -48.17
N PHE A 7 0.92 14.32 -47.54
CA PHE A 7 1.24 14.29 -46.10
C PHE A 7 -0.01 14.36 -45.21
N TRP A 8 -1.06 15.06 -45.67
CA TRP A 8 -2.29 15.20 -44.89
C TRP A 8 -3.18 13.97 -44.88
N VAL A 9 -3.02 13.10 -45.86
CA VAL A 9 -3.83 11.87 -45.97
C VAL A 9 -3.25 10.74 -45.10
N ILE A 10 -1.94 10.75 -44.85
CA ILE A 10 -1.26 9.69 -44.10
C ILE A 10 -1.38 9.92 -42.59
N VAL A 11 -1.37 11.18 -42.14
CA VAL A 11 -1.43 11.52 -40.71
C VAL A 11 -2.75 11.11 -40.05
N PRO A 12 -3.93 11.35 -40.66
CA PRO A 12 -5.17 10.89 -40.03
C PRO A 12 -5.33 9.36 -40.03
N ALA A 13 -4.78 8.65 -41.03
CA ALA A 13 -4.84 7.21 -41.07
C ALA A 13 -3.97 6.55 -39.98
N VAL A 14 -2.80 7.12 -39.71
CA VAL A 14 -1.90 6.66 -38.65
C VAL A 14 -2.49 6.97 -37.26
N VAL A 15 -3.12 8.13 -37.11
CA VAL A 15 -3.80 8.51 -35.86
C VAL A 15 -5.03 7.62 -35.62
N MET A 16 -5.78 7.24 -36.66
CA MET A 16 -6.89 6.31 -36.52
C MET A 16 -6.44 4.88 -36.18
N LEU A 17 -5.32 4.43 -36.71
CA LEU A 17 -4.76 3.12 -36.34
C LEU A 17 -4.29 3.08 -34.89
N PHE A 18 -3.70 4.17 -34.38
CA PHE A 18 -3.30 4.28 -32.98
C PHE A 18 -4.49 4.39 -32.04
N SER A 19 -5.56 5.13 -32.41
CA SER A 19 -6.75 5.26 -31.56
C SER A 19 -7.54 3.96 -31.49
N ASN A 20 -7.60 3.16 -32.55
CA ASN A 20 -8.24 1.84 -32.52
C ASN A 20 -7.47 0.80 -31.71
N ALA A 21 -6.14 0.85 -31.71
CA ALA A 21 -5.32 -0.05 -30.89
C ALA A 21 -5.42 0.27 -29.39
N VAL A 22 -5.47 1.55 -29.04
CA VAL A 22 -5.66 2.00 -27.65
C VAL A 22 -7.09 1.75 -27.17
N SER A 23 -8.09 1.93 -28.04
CA SER A 23 -9.50 1.65 -27.74
C SER A 23 -9.79 0.17 -27.47
N ALA A 24 -9.16 -0.73 -28.22
CA ALA A 24 -9.36 -2.16 -28.07
C ALA A 24 -8.75 -2.68 -26.73
N ASN A 25 -7.66 -2.10 -26.25
CA ASN A 25 -7.05 -2.48 -24.99
C ASN A 25 -7.79 -1.93 -23.76
N VAL A 26 -8.49 -0.80 -23.88
CA VAL A 26 -9.23 -0.19 -22.77
C VAL A 26 -10.58 -0.88 -22.54
N PHE A 27 -11.22 -1.40 -23.57
CA PHE A 27 -12.52 -2.09 -23.47
C PHE A 27 -12.43 -3.59 -23.12
N SER A 28 -11.24 -4.16 -23.16
CA SER A 28 -11.02 -5.59 -22.84
C SER A 28 -10.65 -5.84 -21.38
N THR A 29 -10.51 -4.80 -20.57
CA THR A 29 -10.31 -4.98 -19.13
C THR A 29 -11.66 -5.26 -18.48
N ASN A 30 -11.95 -6.52 -18.24
CA ASN A 30 -13.02 -6.95 -17.36
C ASN A 30 -12.91 -6.16 -16.04
N GLU A 31 -14.03 -5.62 -15.58
CA GLU A 31 -14.13 -4.97 -14.27
C GLU A 31 -13.59 -5.89 -13.14
N ASN A 32 -13.66 -7.19 -13.34
CA ASN A 32 -13.10 -8.20 -12.45
C ASN A 32 -11.56 -8.18 -12.37
N VAL A 33 -10.85 -7.73 -13.42
CA VAL A 33 -9.38 -7.62 -13.41
C VAL A 33 -8.95 -6.43 -12.56
N LEU A 34 -9.67 -5.30 -12.64
CA LEU A 34 -9.39 -4.13 -11.79
C LEU A 34 -9.63 -4.44 -10.30
N VAL A 35 -10.70 -5.16 -9.98
CA VAL A 35 -11.00 -5.57 -8.61
C VAL A 35 -9.98 -6.60 -8.12
N SER A 36 -9.54 -7.54 -8.95
CA SER A 36 -8.52 -8.52 -8.57
C SER A 36 -7.13 -7.90 -8.43
N GLU A 37 -6.79 -6.87 -9.23
CA GLU A 37 -5.54 -6.12 -9.09
C GLU A 37 -5.53 -5.24 -7.83
N ILE A 38 -6.66 -4.63 -7.48
CA ILE A 38 -6.79 -3.86 -6.24
C ILE A 38 -6.72 -4.78 -5.02
N VAL A 39 -7.34 -5.96 -5.08
CA VAL A 39 -7.31 -6.94 -3.99
C VAL A 39 -5.96 -7.68 -3.90
N ALA A 40 -5.24 -7.79 -5.02
CA ALA A 40 -3.91 -8.40 -5.09
C ALA A 40 -2.77 -7.39 -4.91
N LEU A 41 -3.01 -6.24 -4.28
CA LEU A 41 -1.93 -5.30 -3.94
C LEU A 41 -0.87 -6.04 -3.11
N PRO A 42 0.40 -6.05 -3.56
CA PRO A 42 1.42 -6.73 -2.81
C PRO A 42 1.55 -6.11 -1.41
N PRO A 43 1.74 -6.92 -0.36
CA PRO A 43 1.84 -6.44 1.02
C PRO A 43 2.92 -5.36 1.20
N SER A 44 3.87 -5.31 0.28
CA SER A 44 4.88 -4.27 0.20
C SER A 44 4.33 -2.86 -0.01
N GLN A 45 3.14 -2.67 -0.57
CA GLN A 45 2.57 -1.32 -0.76
C GLN A 45 2.12 -0.68 0.54
N LEU A 46 1.51 -1.44 1.45
CA LEU A 46 1.15 -0.94 2.78
C LEU A 46 2.43 -0.58 3.57
N ASN A 47 3.41 -1.48 3.57
CA ASN A 47 4.68 -1.23 4.25
C ASN A 47 5.46 -0.05 3.63
N LEU A 48 5.37 0.13 2.31
CA LEU A 48 5.97 1.28 1.62
C LEU A 48 5.29 2.59 2.01
N ALA A 49 3.96 2.63 2.06
CA ALA A 49 3.22 3.82 2.52
C ALA A 49 3.56 4.18 3.97
N ILE A 50 3.66 3.16 4.84
CA ILE A 50 4.07 3.33 6.24
C ILE A 50 5.49 3.88 6.33
N SER A 51 6.44 3.32 5.59
CA SER A 51 7.85 3.78 5.62
C SER A 51 8.02 5.23 5.16
N LYS A 52 7.14 5.69 4.28
CA LYS A 52 7.09 7.10 3.83
C LYS A 52 6.33 8.03 4.77
N GLY A 53 5.63 7.49 5.76
CA GLY A 53 4.75 8.27 6.62
C GLY A 53 3.51 8.80 5.90
N ASP A 54 3.15 8.21 4.76
CA ASP A 54 1.98 8.60 3.98
C ASP A 54 0.70 8.05 4.63
N PHE A 55 0.22 8.77 5.63
CA PHE A 55 -0.95 8.37 6.40
C PHE A 55 -2.22 8.28 5.56
N ALA A 56 -2.38 9.18 4.57
CA ALA A 56 -3.54 9.16 3.68
C ALA A 56 -3.57 7.86 2.86
N ARG A 57 -2.44 7.46 2.31
CA ARG A 57 -2.30 6.22 1.56
C ARG A 57 -2.48 4.97 2.44
N VAL A 58 -1.96 5.00 3.67
CA VAL A 58 -2.19 3.92 4.65
C VAL A 58 -3.68 3.72 4.92
N LYS A 59 -4.42 4.81 5.15
CA LYS A 59 -5.88 4.75 5.36
C LYS A 59 -6.60 4.14 4.15
N GLU A 60 -6.30 4.65 2.96
CA GLU A 60 -6.88 4.17 1.72
C GLU A 60 -6.66 2.65 1.54
N LEU A 61 -5.43 2.17 1.74
CA LEU A 61 -5.09 0.76 1.61
C LEU A 61 -5.82 -0.12 2.63
N VAL A 62 -5.97 0.34 3.87
CA VAL A 62 -6.73 -0.38 4.92
C VAL A 62 -8.22 -0.38 4.59
N GLU A 63 -8.79 0.72 4.12
CA GLU A 63 -10.20 0.86 3.76
C GLU A 63 -10.59 -0.04 2.59
N ILE A 64 -9.72 -0.24 1.60
CA ILE A 64 -9.96 -1.17 0.48
C ILE A 64 -9.74 -2.64 0.86
N GLY A 65 -9.35 -2.95 2.11
CA GLY A 65 -9.27 -4.30 2.64
C GLY A 65 -7.91 -4.98 2.53
N VAL A 66 -6.82 -4.23 2.39
CA VAL A 66 -5.47 -4.80 2.49
C VAL A 66 -5.27 -5.39 3.88
N ASP A 67 -4.72 -6.61 3.94
CA ASP A 67 -4.46 -7.30 5.21
C ASP A 67 -3.45 -6.53 6.07
N ILE A 68 -3.97 -5.93 7.15
CA ILE A 68 -3.23 -5.10 8.10
C ILE A 68 -2.22 -5.89 8.93
N ASN A 69 -2.35 -7.23 8.99
CA ASN A 69 -1.50 -8.12 9.77
C ASN A 69 -0.55 -8.97 8.90
N LYS A 70 -0.56 -8.75 7.58
CA LYS A 70 0.28 -9.53 6.68
C LYS A 70 1.76 -9.23 6.89
N LYS A 71 2.50 -10.23 7.35
CA LYS A 71 3.94 -10.16 7.57
C LYS A 71 4.71 -10.31 6.25
N ASP A 72 5.87 -9.67 6.18
CA ASP A 72 6.82 -9.87 5.09
C ASP A 72 7.63 -11.19 5.26
N GLU A 73 8.60 -11.44 4.38
CA GLU A 73 9.46 -12.63 4.41
C GLU A 73 10.29 -12.74 5.70
N ARG A 74 10.53 -11.63 6.39
CA ARG A 74 11.24 -11.57 7.68
C ARG A 74 10.29 -11.71 8.87
N GLY A 75 9.00 -11.90 8.63
CA GLY A 75 7.98 -11.95 9.65
C GLY A 75 7.60 -10.57 10.23
N VAL A 76 8.06 -9.49 9.61
CA VAL A 76 7.80 -8.12 10.08
C VAL A 76 6.40 -7.69 9.65
N SER A 77 5.57 -7.31 10.62
CA SER A 77 4.21 -6.85 10.38
C SER A 77 4.16 -5.35 10.02
N PRO A 78 3.07 -4.85 9.39
CA PRO A 78 2.88 -3.43 9.15
C PRO A 78 2.99 -2.57 10.42
N LEU A 79 2.50 -3.07 11.56
CA LEU A 79 2.63 -2.38 12.84
C LEU A 79 4.10 -2.24 13.28
N MET A 80 4.92 -3.27 13.09
CA MET A 80 6.37 -3.20 13.37
C MET A 80 7.06 -2.18 12.47
N TYR A 81 6.68 -2.10 11.18
CA TYR A 81 7.18 -1.06 10.27
C TYR A 81 6.85 0.34 10.79
N ALA A 82 5.60 0.60 11.20
CA ALA A 82 5.19 1.89 11.73
C ALA A 82 5.98 2.30 12.99
N ILE A 83 6.36 1.33 13.82
CA ILE A 83 7.20 1.55 15.00
C ILE A 83 8.64 1.89 14.61
N VAL A 84 9.23 1.12 13.70
CA VAL A 84 10.62 1.31 13.23
C VAL A 84 10.82 2.67 12.58
N PHE A 85 9.81 3.13 11.80
CA PHE A 85 9.85 4.43 11.14
C PHE A 85 9.32 5.60 12.00
N ASP A 86 9.09 5.35 13.30
CA ASP A 86 8.63 6.35 14.28
C ASP A 86 7.39 7.13 13.83
N GLN A 87 6.33 6.37 13.47
CA GLN A 87 5.07 6.91 12.96
C GLN A 87 3.92 6.70 13.97
N PRO A 88 3.84 7.47 15.05
CA PRO A 88 2.88 7.22 16.14
C PRO A 88 1.42 7.34 15.69
N GLN A 89 1.11 8.22 14.75
CA GLN A 89 -0.24 8.34 14.18
C GLN A 89 -0.65 7.06 13.44
N ILE A 90 0.26 6.50 12.64
CA ILE A 90 0.03 5.26 11.91
C ILE A 90 -0.07 4.09 12.90
N VAL A 91 0.79 4.04 13.91
CA VAL A 91 0.72 3.03 15.00
C VAL A 91 -0.66 3.04 15.66
N SER A 92 -1.14 4.21 16.06
CA SER A 92 -2.46 4.36 16.68
C SER A 92 -3.59 3.91 15.74
N TYR A 93 -3.54 4.30 14.48
CA TYR A 93 -4.52 3.93 13.47
C TYR A 93 -4.55 2.41 13.21
N LEU A 94 -3.38 1.79 13.04
CA LEU A 94 -3.28 0.34 12.81
C LEU A 94 -3.83 -0.46 14.01
N ILE A 95 -3.49 -0.07 15.24
CA ILE A 95 -4.03 -0.72 16.46
C ILE A 95 -5.55 -0.56 16.52
N GLY A 96 -6.07 0.63 16.21
CA GLY A 96 -7.52 0.90 16.17
C GLY A 96 -8.28 0.07 15.13
N ASN A 97 -7.60 -0.37 14.07
CA ASN A 97 -8.16 -1.21 13.01
C ASN A 97 -7.80 -2.72 13.14
N GLY A 98 -7.35 -3.15 14.31
CA GLY A 98 -7.15 -4.57 14.61
C GLY A 98 -5.75 -5.11 14.30
N ALA A 99 -4.73 -4.25 14.20
CA ALA A 99 -3.36 -4.72 14.09
C ALA A 99 -2.95 -5.53 15.33
N ASP A 100 -2.28 -6.66 15.10
CA ASP A 100 -1.82 -7.54 16.17
C ASP A 100 -0.58 -6.97 16.87
N TYR A 101 -0.79 -6.34 18.00
CA TYR A 101 0.26 -5.77 18.86
C TYR A 101 1.02 -6.84 19.69
N ARG A 102 0.65 -8.12 19.57
CA ARG A 102 1.34 -9.26 20.22
C ARG A 102 2.17 -10.07 19.25
N ALA A 103 2.14 -9.74 17.97
CA ALA A 103 2.87 -10.44 16.94
C ALA A 103 4.38 -10.43 17.23
N THR A 104 5.04 -11.47 16.75
CA THR A 104 6.52 -11.59 16.72
C THR A 104 6.99 -11.68 15.27
N ASP A 105 8.21 -11.23 15.00
CA ASP A 105 8.86 -11.47 13.72
C ASP A 105 9.41 -12.90 13.60
N ALA A 106 10.08 -13.22 12.50
CA ALA A 106 10.67 -14.54 12.27
C ALA A 106 11.81 -14.89 13.25
N SER A 107 12.41 -13.88 13.89
CA SER A 107 13.45 -14.04 14.91
C SER A 107 12.86 -14.16 16.33
N GLY A 108 11.53 -14.06 16.48
CA GLY A 108 10.85 -14.13 17.76
C GLY A 108 10.78 -12.78 18.50
N VAL A 109 11.21 -11.68 17.88
CA VAL A 109 11.18 -10.35 18.49
C VAL A 109 9.75 -9.82 18.46
N ALA A 110 9.21 -9.50 19.63
CA ALA A 110 7.83 -9.03 19.76
C ALA A 110 7.65 -7.54 19.40
N VAL A 111 6.43 -7.16 19.02
CA VAL A 111 6.05 -5.75 18.77
C VAL A 111 6.47 -4.83 19.91
N TYR A 112 6.32 -5.26 21.16
CA TYR A 112 6.70 -4.49 22.34
C TYR A 112 8.21 -4.18 22.38
N GLU A 113 9.05 -5.13 22.01
CA GLU A 113 10.51 -4.92 21.94
C GLU A 113 10.89 -3.92 20.84
N TYR A 114 10.18 -3.94 19.72
CA TYR A 114 10.33 -2.92 18.68
C TYR A 114 9.99 -1.51 19.22
N ALA A 115 8.92 -1.40 20.01
CA ALA A 115 8.54 -0.14 20.64
C ALA A 115 9.61 0.35 21.64
N GLU A 116 10.16 -0.52 22.48
CA GLU A 116 11.25 -0.16 23.42
C GLU A 116 12.51 0.29 22.68
N LYS A 117 12.87 -0.39 21.58
CA LYS A 117 14.03 -0.02 20.74
C LYS A 117 13.85 1.30 20.00
N SER A 118 12.62 1.69 19.68
CA SER A 118 12.33 2.96 19.00
C SER A 118 12.65 4.18 19.85
N LYS A 119 12.72 4.03 21.20
CA LYS A 119 12.91 5.11 22.18
C LYS A 119 11.81 6.19 22.15
N SER A 120 10.77 6.02 21.36
CA SER A 120 9.62 6.90 21.27
C SER A 120 8.67 6.66 22.44
N LYS A 121 8.61 7.60 23.37
CA LYS A 121 7.73 7.52 24.55
C LYS A 121 6.25 7.37 24.16
N GLU A 122 5.87 8.02 23.07
CA GLU A 122 4.50 7.97 22.55
C GLU A 122 4.16 6.56 22.04
N ILE A 123 5.03 5.96 21.22
CA ILE A 123 4.84 4.62 20.69
C ILE A 123 4.83 3.58 21.82
N ILE A 124 5.77 3.68 22.76
CA ILE A 124 5.82 2.79 23.94
C ILE A 124 4.50 2.87 24.71
N LYS A 125 3.98 4.08 24.92
CA LYS A 125 2.69 4.28 25.58
C LYS A 125 1.52 3.65 24.81
N LEU A 126 1.45 3.88 23.48
CA LEU A 126 0.40 3.31 22.61
C LEU A 126 0.37 1.78 22.70
N ILE A 127 1.51 1.13 22.60
CA ILE A 127 1.63 -0.34 22.68
C ILE A 127 1.31 -0.83 24.10
N SER A 128 1.79 -0.16 25.14
CA SER A 128 1.49 -0.48 26.53
C SER A 128 -0.01 -0.39 26.83
N ASP A 129 -0.66 0.68 26.38
CA ASP A 129 -2.10 0.89 26.58
C ASP A 129 -2.94 -0.13 25.80
N ALA A 130 -2.52 -0.51 24.59
CA ALA A 130 -3.16 -1.58 23.82
C ALA A 130 -3.09 -2.93 24.56
N ARG A 131 -1.98 -3.23 25.23
CA ARG A 131 -1.80 -4.47 26.01
C ARG A 131 -2.68 -4.50 27.28
N LYS A 132 -3.00 -3.34 27.86
CA LYS A 132 -3.85 -3.23 29.07
C LYS A 132 -5.34 -3.33 28.78
N ARG A 133 -5.78 -3.03 27.56
CA ARG A 133 -7.18 -3.11 27.13
C ARG A 133 -7.57 -4.58 26.86
N ARG A 134 -7.81 -5.33 27.91
CA ARG A 134 -8.37 -6.70 27.86
C ARG A 134 -9.82 -6.70 28.20
#